data_985dea42034dd467366c77ed8630963a
#
_entry.id   985dea42034dd467366c77ed8630963a
#
_cell.length_a   1.000
_cell.length_b   1.000
_cell.length_c   1.000
_cell.angle_alpha   90.00
_cell.angle_beta   90.00
_cell.angle_gamma   90.00
#
_symmetry.space_group_name_H-M   'P 1'
#
loop_
_entity.id
_entity.type
_entity.pdbx_description
1 polymer ?
#
loop_
_entity_poly.entity_id
_entity_poly.type
_entity_poly.pdbx_seq_one_letter_code
_entity_poly.pdbx_strand_id
1 'polypeptide(L)'
;MARNLCTPCQRPTSACICSFIIETHNKTPLLVLQHPSEVKQSKGTVALLNGSLTSCKILVGEDFTHNVELNEILASHQVLLLYPGEHSQILSLHDKKNEGKFTQTDKAKPLLLLVLDGTWKKSYRMFMLSKNLHSLTQVCLPDYLANNGQYLIRKVAKKNALSSLEATCYALALLEGEIKITTADKSLKTVEPDNIDCGNYQPMLNNFIKFNHFQLSFRG
;
A
#
# COMPACT_ATOMS: atom_id res chain seq x y z
N MET A 1 7.62 -34.10 12.76
CA MET A 1 6.33 -34.08 12.04
C MET A 1 6.36 -32.91 11.04
N ALA A 2 6.10 -33.18 9.76
CA ALA A 2 5.99 -32.12 8.76
C ALA A 2 4.79 -31.21 9.11
N ARG A 3 4.98 -29.89 9.09
CA ARG A 3 3.89 -28.95 9.33
C ARG A 3 2.94 -28.97 8.12
N ASN A 4 1.66 -29.20 8.35
CA ASN A 4 0.65 -29.06 7.30
C ASN A 4 0.59 -27.60 6.82
N LEU A 5 0.92 -27.39 5.56
CA LEU A 5 0.89 -26.07 4.93
C LEU A 5 -0.42 -25.88 4.16
N CYS A 6 -0.96 -24.69 4.22
CA CYS A 6 -2.08 -24.28 3.39
C CYS A 6 -1.61 -24.14 1.93
N THR A 7 -2.24 -24.84 0.99
CA THR A 7 -1.83 -24.86 -0.42
C THR A 7 -1.81 -23.45 -1.07
N PRO A 8 -2.85 -22.56 -0.88
CA PRO A 8 -2.82 -21.24 -1.50
C PRO A 8 -1.78 -20.28 -0.90
N CYS A 9 -1.71 -20.14 0.43
CA CYS A 9 -0.84 -19.12 1.05
C CYS A 9 0.51 -19.65 1.54
N GLN A 10 0.76 -20.97 1.43
CA GLN A 10 2.01 -21.64 1.83
C GLN A 10 2.41 -21.42 3.29
N ARG A 11 1.45 -21.02 4.15
CA ARG A 11 1.63 -20.87 5.59
C ARG A 11 1.17 -22.12 6.34
N PRO A 12 1.65 -22.37 7.56
CA PRO A 12 1.05 -23.40 8.41
C PRO A 12 -0.46 -23.22 8.50
N THR A 13 -1.24 -24.31 8.46
CA THR A 13 -2.71 -24.24 8.50
C THR A 13 -3.24 -23.45 9.68
N SER A 14 -2.57 -23.54 10.85
CA SER A 14 -2.90 -22.75 12.05
C SER A 14 -2.64 -21.23 11.88
N ALA A 15 -1.82 -20.83 10.93
CA ALA A 15 -1.48 -19.43 10.63
C ALA A 15 -1.92 -19.04 9.20
N CYS A 16 -2.89 -19.76 8.65
CA CYS A 16 -3.44 -19.50 7.32
C CYS A 16 -4.09 -18.11 7.27
N ILE A 17 -3.84 -17.39 6.17
CA ILE A 17 -4.36 -16.02 5.97
C ILE A 17 -5.44 -15.95 4.88
N CYS A 18 -5.81 -17.06 4.25
CA CYS A 18 -6.75 -17.05 3.13
C CYS A 18 -8.13 -16.50 3.49
N SER A 19 -8.57 -16.66 4.74
CA SER A 19 -9.84 -16.10 5.23
C SER A 19 -9.86 -14.56 5.32
N PHE A 20 -8.70 -13.92 5.25
CA PHE A 20 -8.58 -12.46 5.27
C PHE A 20 -8.40 -11.86 3.88
N ILE A 21 -8.28 -12.69 2.85
CA ILE A 21 -8.19 -12.27 1.45
C ILE A 21 -9.60 -11.96 0.95
N ILE A 22 -9.77 -10.77 0.38
CA ILE A 22 -11.02 -10.33 -0.26
C ILE A 22 -10.67 -9.87 -1.66
N GLU A 23 -11.24 -10.51 -2.66
CA GLU A 23 -11.08 -10.09 -4.05
C GLU A 23 -11.57 -8.64 -4.22
N THR A 24 -10.66 -7.78 -4.65
CA THR A 24 -10.87 -6.36 -4.81
C THR A 24 -10.34 -5.92 -6.16
N HIS A 25 -11.23 -5.41 -7.01
CA HIS A 25 -10.86 -4.90 -8.32
C HIS A 25 -10.24 -3.51 -8.18
N ASN A 26 -8.99 -3.35 -8.60
CA ASN A 26 -8.30 -2.06 -8.67
C ASN A 26 -8.09 -1.63 -10.12
N LYS A 27 -8.50 -0.39 -10.46
CA LYS A 27 -8.31 0.23 -11.79
C LYS A 27 -6.85 0.63 -12.00
N THR A 28 -6.22 1.12 -10.93
CA THR A 28 -4.80 1.51 -10.92
C THR A 28 -3.96 0.30 -10.52
N PRO A 29 -3.12 -0.25 -11.41
CA PRO A 29 -2.22 -1.36 -11.07
C PRO A 29 -1.29 -1.00 -9.91
N LEU A 30 -1.03 -1.98 -9.05
CA LEU A 30 -0.09 -1.88 -7.94
C LEU A 30 1.21 -2.62 -8.26
N LEU A 31 2.34 -1.96 -8.06
CA LEU A 31 3.65 -2.59 -8.02
C LEU A 31 4.25 -2.44 -6.62
N VAL A 32 4.59 -3.57 -6.00
CA VAL A 32 5.26 -3.59 -4.70
C VAL A 32 6.72 -3.99 -4.89
N LEU A 33 7.64 -3.12 -4.49
CA LEU A 33 9.04 -3.49 -4.33
C LEU A 33 9.24 -3.94 -2.89
N GLN A 34 9.42 -5.24 -2.69
CA GLN A 34 9.49 -5.85 -1.37
C GLN A 34 10.94 -6.15 -0.98
N HIS A 35 11.36 -5.70 0.19
CA HIS A 35 12.67 -6.05 0.73
C HIS A 35 12.75 -7.57 1.01
N PRO A 36 13.85 -8.27 0.67
CA PRO A 36 13.95 -9.74 0.78
C PRO A 36 13.63 -10.29 2.19
N SER A 37 13.98 -9.57 3.23
CA SER A 37 13.70 -10.00 4.61
C SER A 37 12.23 -9.87 5.03
N GLU A 38 11.38 -9.19 4.24
CA GLU A 38 9.94 -9.07 4.51
C GLU A 38 9.13 -10.23 3.89
N VAL A 39 9.68 -10.93 2.90
CA VAL A 39 8.98 -12.02 2.17
C VAL A 39 8.44 -13.11 3.11
N LYS A 40 9.25 -13.50 4.11
CA LYS A 40 8.89 -14.56 5.06
C LYS A 40 8.30 -14.03 6.38
N GLN A 41 7.98 -12.74 6.46
CA GLN A 41 7.41 -12.18 7.68
C GLN A 41 5.96 -12.61 7.86
N SER A 42 5.68 -13.30 8.97
CA SER A 42 4.30 -13.75 9.30
C SER A 42 3.30 -12.60 9.39
N LYS A 43 3.78 -11.42 9.78
CA LYS A 43 3.02 -10.18 9.93
C LYS A 43 3.05 -9.30 8.68
N GLY A 44 3.70 -9.76 7.60
CA GLY A 44 3.79 -9.02 6.33
C GLY A 44 2.41 -8.86 5.68
N THR A 45 2.12 -7.64 5.25
CA THR A 45 0.81 -7.25 4.68
C THR A 45 0.75 -7.42 3.17
N VAL A 46 1.90 -7.53 2.51
CA VAL A 46 1.99 -7.69 1.04
C VAL A 46 1.29 -8.95 0.53
N ALA A 47 1.34 -10.05 1.32
CA ALA A 47 0.64 -11.27 0.94
C ALA A 47 -0.90 -11.10 0.89
N LEU A 48 -1.46 -10.24 1.76
CA LEU A 48 -2.88 -9.89 1.71
C LEU A 48 -3.18 -8.98 0.50
N LEU A 49 -2.34 -7.98 0.22
CA LEU A 49 -2.47 -7.13 -0.97
C LEU A 49 -2.46 -7.97 -2.25
N ASN A 50 -1.45 -8.83 -2.40
CA ASN A 50 -1.29 -9.66 -3.59
C ASN A 50 -2.42 -10.69 -3.77
N GLY A 51 -2.95 -11.20 -2.68
CA GLY A 51 -4.07 -12.15 -2.75
C GLY A 51 -5.41 -11.47 -2.98
N SER A 52 -5.55 -10.19 -2.65
CA SER A 52 -6.82 -9.47 -2.71
C SER A 52 -6.97 -8.61 -3.97
N LEU A 53 -5.93 -7.90 -4.39
CA LEU A 53 -5.99 -7.00 -5.55
C LEU A 53 -5.89 -7.78 -6.87
N THR A 54 -6.78 -7.48 -7.81
CA THR A 54 -6.79 -8.13 -9.14
C THR A 54 -5.61 -7.72 -10.00
N SER A 55 -5.03 -6.54 -9.77
CA SER A 55 -3.85 -6.03 -10.48
C SER A 55 -2.76 -5.65 -9.49
N CYS A 56 -2.00 -6.64 -9.02
CA CYS A 56 -0.89 -6.47 -8.08
C CYS A 56 0.31 -7.30 -8.56
N LYS A 57 1.49 -6.67 -8.59
CA LYS A 57 2.76 -7.32 -8.90
C LYS A 57 3.78 -7.05 -7.81
N ILE A 58 4.60 -8.04 -7.49
CA ILE A 58 5.65 -7.93 -6.48
C ILE A 58 7.00 -8.21 -7.12
N LEU A 59 7.96 -7.32 -6.91
CA LEU A 59 9.37 -7.56 -7.20
C LEU A 59 10.14 -7.56 -5.89
N VAL A 60 10.98 -8.58 -5.69
CA VAL A 60 11.77 -8.75 -4.45
C VAL A 60 13.21 -8.35 -4.70
N GLY A 61 13.72 -7.41 -3.90
CA GLY A 61 15.08 -6.92 -4.03
C GLY A 61 15.41 -5.81 -3.03
N GLU A 62 16.66 -5.35 -3.04
CA GLU A 62 17.12 -4.21 -2.24
C GLU A 62 17.60 -3.07 -3.15
N ASP A 63 18.26 -3.38 -4.25
CA ASP A 63 18.66 -2.45 -5.33
C ASP A 63 17.97 -2.86 -6.63
N PHE A 64 17.20 -1.96 -7.20
CA PHE A 64 16.44 -2.17 -8.43
C PHE A 64 16.98 -1.38 -9.62
N THR A 65 18.12 -0.70 -9.48
CA THR A 65 18.70 0.17 -10.54
C THR A 65 18.79 -0.55 -11.89
N HIS A 66 19.24 -1.81 -11.87
CA HIS A 66 19.43 -2.62 -13.08
C HIS A 66 18.38 -3.73 -13.25
N ASN A 67 17.27 -3.67 -12.50
CA ASN A 67 16.19 -4.63 -12.65
C ASN A 67 15.46 -4.38 -13.98
N VAL A 68 15.62 -5.32 -14.93
CA VAL A 68 15.09 -5.18 -16.30
C VAL A 68 13.58 -5.04 -16.28
N GLU A 69 12.88 -5.90 -15.53
CA GLU A 69 11.42 -5.92 -15.45
C GLU A 69 10.86 -4.60 -14.86
N LEU A 70 11.49 -4.07 -13.80
CA LEU A 70 11.11 -2.77 -13.26
C LEU A 70 11.34 -1.67 -14.30
N ASN A 71 12.48 -1.64 -14.96
CA ASN A 71 12.81 -0.58 -15.93
C ASN A 71 11.84 -0.59 -17.13
N GLU A 72 11.39 -1.76 -17.59
CA GLU A 72 10.33 -1.87 -18.60
C GLU A 72 8.99 -1.32 -18.12
N ILE A 73 8.61 -1.60 -16.87
CA ILE A 73 7.41 -1.04 -16.26
C ILE A 73 7.51 0.49 -16.14
N LEU A 74 8.64 1.01 -15.66
CA LEU A 74 8.88 2.46 -15.54
C LEU A 74 8.83 3.16 -16.91
N ALA A 75 9.28 2.49 -17.97
CA ALA A 75 9.25 3.02 -19.32
C ALA A 75 7.83 3.05 -19.92
N SER A 76 6.97 2.09 -19.56
CA SER A 76 5.64 1.90 -20.14
C SER A 76 4.49 2.55 -19.37
N HIS A 77 4.71 2.96 -18.11
CA HIS A 77 3.68 3.51 -17.22
C HIS A 77 4.03 4.92 -16.72
N GLN A 78 3.01 5.69 -16.37
CA GLN A 78 3.15 6.86 -15.50
C GLN A 78 3.15 6.36 -14.05
N VAL A 79 4.33 6.33 -13.42
CA VAL A 79 4.49 5.73 -12.09
C VAL A 79 4.45 6.78 -11.00
N LEU A 80 3.58 6.58 -10.01
CA LEU A 80 3.54 7.33 -8.76
C LEU A 80 4.17 6.49 -7.65
N LEU A 81 5.26 6.98 -7.08
CA LEU A 81 5.91 6.34 -5.94
C LEU A 81 5.26 6.84 -4.63
N LEU A 82 4.53 5.96 -3.94
CA LEU A 82 3.98 6.26 -2.61
C LEU A 82 5.12 6.26 -1.58
N TYR A 83 5.69 7.43 -1.38
CA TYR A 83 6.83 7.62 -0.49
C TYR A 83 6.82 9.04 0.09
N PRO A 84 6.59 9.22 1.41
CA PRO A 84 6.59 10.53 2.03
C PRO A 84 8.01 11.08 2.11
N GLY A 85 8.29 12.06 1.29
CA GLY A 85 9.56 12.77 1.19
C GLY A 85 9.35 14.28 1.14
N GLU A 86 10.42 15.05 1.21
CA GLU A 86 10.37 16.52 1.20
C GLU A 86 9.71 17.08 -0.07
N HIS A 87 9.83 16.37 -1.19
CA HIS A 87 9.27 16.77 -2.49
C HIS A 87 8.01 16.00 -2.88
N SER A 88 7.44 15.21 -1.94
CA SER A 88 6.24 14.43 -2.24
C SER A 88 5.00 15.32 -2.40
N GLN A 89 4.19 15.00 -3.40
CA GLN A 89 2.91 15.67 -3.65
C GLN A 89 1.81 14.97 -2.84
N ILE A 90 0.95 15.76 -2.18
CA ILE A 90 -0.16 15.20 -1.40
C ILE A 90 -1.25 14.72 -2.36
N LEU A 91 -1.66 13.45 -2.23
CA LEU A 91 -2.86 12.95 -2.92
C LEU A 91 -4.10 13.60 -2.30
N SER A 92 -4.95 14.23 -3.10
CA SER A 92 -6.13 14.93 -2.60
C SER A 92 -7.43 14.51 -3.28
N LEU A 93 -8.55 14.57 -2.54
CA LEU A 93 -9.90 14.22 -2.99
C LEU A 93 -10.50 15.24 -3.99
N HIS A 94 -10.04 16.48 -4.00
CA HIS A 94 -10.83 17.61 -4.53
C HIS A 94 -10.12 18.49 -5.54
N ASP A 95 -9.01 18.07 -6.08
CA ASP A 95 -8.46 18.87 -7.16
C ASP A 95 -9.11 18.52 -8.51
N LYS A 96 -10.28 19.13 -8.76
CA LYS A 96 -10.72 19.37 -10.16
C LYS A 96 -9.63 20.06 -10.99
N LYS A 97 -8.66 20.70 -10.32
CA LYS A 97 -7.39 21.16 -10.89
C LYS A 97 -6.33 20.05 -10.98
N ASN A 98 -6.46 18.94 -10.23
CA ASN A 98 -5.60 17.76 -10.28
C ASN A 98 -6.22 16.62 -11.10
N GLU A 99 -7.48 16.74 -11.57
CA GLU A 99 -8.00 15.88 -12.65
C GLU A 99 -7.12 15.94 -13.91
N GLY A 100 -6.16 16.86 -13.96
CA GLY A 100 -5.12 16.97 -14.99
C GLY A 100 -3.68 16.66 -14.52
N LYS A 101 -3.39 16.55 -13.21
CA LYS A 101 -1.99 16.32 -12.77
C LYS A 101 -1.61 14.85 -12.68
N PHE A 102 -2.56 13.98 -12.33
CA PHE A 102 -2.36 12.52 -12.26
C PHE A 102 -3.27 11.76 -13.22
N THR A 103 -4.30 12.41 -13.83
CA THR A 103 -5.02 11.87 -14.98
C THR A 103 -4.15 12.08 -16.21
N GLN A 104 -4.02 11.03 -16.99
CA GLN A 104 -3.31 10.93 -18.28
C GLN A 104 -3.15 12.27 -19.05
N THR A 105 -2.16 13.08 -18.67
CA THR A 105 -1.80 14.30 -19.41
C THR A 105 -1.01 13.97 -20.67
N ASP A 106 -0.36 12.84 -20.70
CA ASP A 106 0.13 12.21 -21.92
C ASP A 106 -0.81 11.05 -22.27
N LYS A 107 -1.53 11.14 -23.39
CA LYS A 107 -2.43 10.12 -23.93
C LYS A 107 -1.80 8.73 -24.16
N ALA A 108 -0.58 8.48 -23.65
CA ALA A 108 0.27 7.37 -24.00
C ALA A 108 0.49 6.35 -22.88
N LYS A 109 0.50 6.72 -21.57
CA LYS A 109 0.94 5.78 -20.53
C LYS A 109 -0.11 5.58 -19.44
N PRO A 110 -0.47 4.31 -19.11
CA PRO A 110 -1.38 4.04 -17.99
C PRO A 110 -0.73 4.38 -16.65
N LEU A 111 -1.56 4.81 -15.68
CA LEU A 111 -1.12 5.10 -14.32
C LEU A 111 -0.79 3.81 -13.58
N LEU A 112 0.25 3.85 -12.72
CA LEU A 112 0.65 2.75 -11.84
C LEU A 112 1.08 3.31 -10.48
N LEU A 113 0.60 2.68 -9.39
CA LEU A 113 1.06 2.98 -8.03
C LEU A 113 2.22 2.05 -7.67
N LEU A 114 3.35 2.62 -7.21
CA LEU A 114 4.51 1.89 -6.73
C LEU A 114 4.68 2.10 -5.23
N VAL A 115 4.88 1.02 -4.48
CA VAL A 115 5.06 1.02 -3.03
C VAL A 115 6.33 0.28 -2.64
N LEU A 116 7.09 0.81 -1.67
CA LEU A 116 8.25 0.14 -1.07
C LEU A 116 7.82 -0.58 0.22
N ASP A 117 7.93 -1.90 0.24
CA ASP A 117 7.59 -2.69 1.43
C ASP A 117 8.83 -3.07 2.24
N GLY A 118 8.88 -2.52 3.43
CA GLY A 118 9.94 -2.72 4.40
C GLY A 118 9.72 -1.91 5.66
N THR A 119 10.64 -2.00 6.63
CA THR A 119 10.71 -0.98 7.68
C THR A 119 11.16 0.35 7.08
N TRP A 120 10.89 1.48 7.72
CA TRP A 120 11.34 2.80 7.25
C TRP A 120 12.81 2.83 6.86
N LYS A 121 13.69 2.23 7.68
CA LYS A 121 15.12 2.12 7.40
C LYS A 121 15.40 1.30 6.12
N LYS A 122 14.67 0.20 5.92
CA LYS A 122 14.82 -0.64 4.72
C LYS A 122 14.27 0.05 3.48
N SER A 123 13.07 0.63 3.55
CA SER A 123 12.46 1.36 2.44
C SER A 123 13.32 2.56 2.01
N TYR A 124 13.88 3.30 2.98
CA TYR A 124 14.84 4.36 2.71
C TYR A 124 16.09 3.82 1.99
N ARG A 125 16.64 2.71 2.48
CA ARG A 125 17.82 2.10 1.85
C ARG A 125 17.52 1.62 0.42
N MET A 126 16.38 0.95 0.21
CA MET A 126 15.93 0.54 -1.13
C MET A 126 15.79 1.73 -2.07
N PHE A 127 15.18 2.82 -1.59
CA PHE A 127 15.05 4.06 -2.36
C PHE A 127 16.41 4.65 -2.73
N MET A 128 17.32 4.76 -1.77
CA MET A 128 18.66 5.36 -1.99
C MET A 128 19.54 4.53 -2.94
N LEU A 129 19.44 3.19 -2.88
CA LEU A 129 20.20 2.31 -3.75
C LEU A 129 19.63 2.29 -5.18
N SER A 130 18.32 2.35 -5.32
CA SER A 130 17.62 2.21 -6.61
C SER A 130 17.54 3.56 -7.33
N LYS A 131 18.58 3.93 -8.06
CA LYS A 131 18.72 5.23 -8.72
C LYS A 131 17.59 5.56 -9.70
N ASN A 132 17.01 4.55 -10.35
CA ASN A 132 15.88 4.68 -11.27
C ASN A 132 14.59 5.13 -10.58
N LEU A 133 14.48 5.04 -9.25
CA LEU A 133 13.33 5.53 -8.49
C LEU A 133 13.40 7.03 -8.21
N HIS A 134 14.59 7.65 -8.27
CA HIS A 134 14.78 9.05 -7.87
C HIS A 134 14.10 10.06 -8.82
N SER A 135 13.86 9.67 -10.07
CA SER A 135 13.17 10.49 -11.07
C SER A 135 11.66 10.36 -11.04
N LEU A 136 11.11 9.44 -10.23
CA LEU A 136 9.67 9.21 -10.16
C LEU A 136 8.95 10.33 -9.40
N THR A 137 7.71 10.60 -9.79
CA THR A 137 6.82 11.47 -9.01
C THR A 137 6.51 10.81 -7.67
N GLN A 138 7.00 11.41 -6.59
CA GLN A 138 6.70 10.96 -5.23
C GLN A 138 5.37 11.53 -4.79
N VAL A 139 4.54 10.67 -4.19
CA VAL A 139 3.26 11.06 -3.61
C VAL A 139 3.15 10.61 -2.16
N CYS A 140 2.39 11.35 -1.37
CA CYS A 140 2.08 11.00 0.02
C CYS A 140 0.58 11.13 0.30
N LEU A 141 0.14 10.45 1.34
CA LEU A 141 -1.23 10.58 1.83
C LEU A 141 -1.41 11.90 2.58
N PRO A 142 -2.60 12.51 2.54
CA PRO A 142 -2.92 13.64 3.40
C PRO A 142 -2.90 13.23 4.88
N ASP A 143 -2.62 14.18 5.76
CA ASP A 143 -2.40 13.94 7.20
C ASP A 143 -3.58 13.23 7.87
N TYR A 144 -4.82 13.53 7.47
CA TYR A 144 -6.01 12.89 8.02
C TYR A 144 -6.11 11.39 7.69
N LEU A 145 -5.42 10.89 6.66
CA LEU A 145 -5.27 9.47 6.37
C LEU A 145 -3.96 8.91 6.93
N ALA A 146 -2.86 9.64 6.80
CA ALA A 146 -1.54 9.19 7.21
C ALA A 146 -1.41 8.90 8.71
N ASN A 147 -2.26 9.52 9.53
CA ASN A 147 -2.26 9.37 10.99
C ASN A 147 -3.33 8.38 11.51
N ASN A 148 -4.10 7.73 10.64
CA ASN A 148 -5.20 6.81 10.98
C ASN A 148 -4.81 5.32 10.95
N GLY A 149 -3.54 5.00 11.14
CA GLY A 149 -3.05 3.62 11.14
C GLY A 149 -3.64 2.79 12.29
N GLN A 150 -4.23 1.64 11.95
CA GLN A 150 -4.76 0.65 12.88
C GLN A 150 -3.86 -0.58 13.02
N TYR A 151 -2.59 -0.46 12.61
CA TYR A 151 -1.63 -1.57 12.62
C TYR A 151 -1.11 -1.83 14.02
N LEU A 152 -1.85 -2.61 14.81
CA LEU A 152 -1.58 -2.92 16.23
C LEU A 152 -0.42 -3.89 16.45
N ILE A 153 0.07 -4.57 15.42
CA ILE A 153 0.96 -5.73 15.54
C ILE A 153 2.44 -5.34 15.59
N ARG A 154 2.83 -4.24 14.97
CA ARG A 154 4.21 -3.73 15.01
C ARG A 154 4.36 -2.71 16.15
N LYS A 155 5.41 -2.88 16.98
CA LYS A 155 5.94 -1.76 17.76
C LYS A 155 6.61 -0.80 16.79
N VAL A 156 5.85 0.15 16.27
CA VAL A 156 6.37 1.18 15.36
C VAL A 156 6.89 2.33 16.21
N ALA A 157 7.99 2.93 15.77
CA ALA A 157 8.58 4.08 16.44
C ALA A 157 7.63 5.31 16.45
N LYS A 158 6.66 5.36 15.55
CA LYS A 158 5.63 6.41 15.47
C LYS A 158 4.25 5.79 15.73
N LYS A 159 3.54 6.32 16.74
CA LYS A 159 2.15 5.97 17.05
C LYS A 159 1.29 6.26 15.80
N ASN A 160 0.39 5.37 15.45
CA ASN A 160 -0.52 5.48 14.28
C ASN A 160 0.17 5.40 12.89
N ALA A 161 1.37 4.81 12.77
CA ALA A 161 1.97 4.58 11.46
C ALA A 161 1.18 3.52 10.67
N LEU A 162 0.89 3.81 9.41
CA LEU A 162 0.21 2.91 8.48
C LEU A 162 1.08 1.69 8.14
N SER A 163 0.43 0.54 7.95
CA SER A 163 1.03 -0.60 7.24
C SER A 163 1.08 -0.33 5.73
N SER A 164 1.89 -1.12 5.01
CA SER A 164 1.92 -1.06 3.53
C SER A 164 0.53 -1.32 2.93
N LEU A 165 -0.30 -2.17 3.57
CA LEU A 165 -1.67 -2.43 3.13
C LEU A 165 -2.57 -1.21 3.30
N GLU A 166 -2.61 -0.60 4.48
CA GLU A 166 -3.43 0.58 4.75
C GLU A 166 -3.04 1.74 3.84
N ALA A 167 -1.73 2.03 3.75
CA ALA A 167 -1.23 3.08 2.88
C ALA A 167 -1.61 2.86 1.41
N THR A 168 -1.54 1.62 0.93
CA THR A 168 -1.93 1.25 -0.43
C THR A 168 -3.43 1.42 -0.65
N CYS A 169 -4.27 0.91 0.26
CA CYS A 169 -5.73 1.04 0.13
C CYS A 169 -6.17 2.51 0.10
N TYR A 170 -5.63 3.34 0.98
CA TYR A 170 -5.93 4.77 0.98
C TYR A 170 -5.45 5.47 -0.31
N ALA A 171 -4.26 5.15 -0.78
CA ALA A 171 -3.73 5.75 -2.01
C ALA A 171 -4.56 5.36 -3.24
N LEU A 172 -4.89 4.07 -3.39
CA LEU A 172 -5.75 3.59 -4.49
C LEU A 172 -7.14 4.21 -4.42
N ALA A 173 -7.75 4.26 -3.23
CA ALA A 173 -9.07 4.87 -3.05
C ALA A 173 -9.09 6.37 -3.40
N LEU A 174 -8.00 7.12 -3.11
CA LEU A 174 -7.83 8.51 -3.54
C LEU A 174 -7.68 8.63 -5.06
N LEU A 175 -6.80 7.82 -5.65
CA LEU A 175 -6.53 7.86 -7.09
C LEU A 175 -7.75 7.46 -7.94
N GLU A 176 -8.60 6.60 -7.40
CA GLU A 176 -9.80 6.08 -8.09
C GLU A 176 -11.08 6.84 -7.74
N GLY A 177 -10.99 7.86 -6.85
CA GLY A 177 -12.13 8.67 -6.44
C GLY A 177 -13.16 7.93 -5.57
N GLU A 178 -12.73 6.87 -4.86
CA GLU A 178 -13.59 6.02 -4.05
C GLU A 178 -13.80 6.56 -2.63
N ILE A 179 -12.93 7.46 -2.13
CA ILE A 179 -13.03 7.98 -0.76
C ILE A 179 -14.22 8.88 -0.57
N LYS A 180 -15.02 8.60 0.47
CA LYS A 180 -16.09 9.46 0.98
C LYS A 180 -15.81 9.81 2.43
N ILE A 181 -15.99 11.08 2.77
CA ILE A 181 -15.81 11.58 4.14
C ILE A 181 -17.17 12.07 4.63
N THR A 182 -17.65 11.46 5.71
CA THR A 182 -18.96 11.76 6.32
C THR A 182 -18.75 12.62 7.56
N THR A 183 -18.32 13.87 7.41
CA THR A 183 -18.21 14.82 8.54
C THR A 183 -19.13 16.01 8.32
N ALA A 184 -19.78 16.47 9.38
CA ALA A 184 -20.52 17.72 9.40
C ALA A 184 -19.60 18.95 9.35
N ASP A 185 -18.33 18.78 9.73
CA ASP A 185 -17.32 19.83 9.72
C ASP A 185 -16.46 19.75 8.44
N LYS A 186 -16.44 20.85 7.69
CA LYS A 186 -15.66 20.98 6.45
C LYS A 186 -14.14 21.13 6.68
N SER A 187 -13.68 21.16 7.93
CA SER A 187 -12.26 21.21 8.25
C SER A 187 -11.67 19.80 8.23
N LEU A 188 -10.98 19.45 7.15
CA LEU A 188 -10.29 18.15 6.98
C LEU A 188 -9.09 17.94 7.92
N LYS A 189 -8.91 18.79 8.95
CA LYS A 189 -7.73 18.71 9.83
C LYS A 189 -7.75 17.55 10.81
N THR A 190 -8.96 17.10 11.22
CA THR A 190 -9.16 15.98 12.15
C THR A 190 -10.37 15.19 11.70
N VAL A 191 -10.17 14.22 10.81
CA VAL A 191 -11.23 13.28 10.41
C VAL A 191 -11.01 12.00 11.21
N GLU A 192 -12.02 11.61 12.00
CA GLU A 192 -11.98 10.33 12.71
C GLU A 192 -12.04 9.17 11.70
N PRO A 193 -11.34 8.04 11.96
CA PRO A 193 -11.30 6.90 11.06
C PRO A 193 -12.69 6.38 10.65
N ASP A 194 -13.64 6.39 11.58
CA ASP A 194 -15.02 5.91 11.38
C ASP A 194 -15.82 6.77 10.39
N ASN A 195 -15.34 7.98 10.09
CA ASN A 195 -15.96 8.90 9.14
C ASN A 195 -15.38 8.79 7.71
N ILE A 196 -14.46 7.85 7.49
CA ILE A 196 -13.81 7.63 6.21
C ILE A 196 -14.29 6.30 5.62
N ASP A 197 -14.96 6.37 4.47
CA ASP A 197 -15.29 5.20 3.66
C ASP A 197 -14.37 5.19 2.43
N CYS A 198 -13.62 4.11 2.28
CA CYS A 198 -12.69 3.88 1.17
C CYS A 198 -13.33 3.12 0.00
N GLY A 199 -14.67 3.09 -0.06
CA GLY A 199 -15.42 2.45 -1.14
C GLY A 199 -15.01 0.99 -1.34
N ASN A 200 -14.56 0.67 -2.55
CA ASN A 200 -14.16 -0.70 -2.93
C ASN A 200 -13.04 -1.30 -2.05
N TYR A 201 -12.24 -0.47 -1.39
CA TYR A 201 -11.13 -0.91 -0.53
C TYR A 201 -11.52 -1.07 0.95
N GLN A 202 -12.70 -0.61 1.36
CA GLN A 202 -13.15 -0.68 2.75
C GLN A 202 -13.26 -2.12 3.28
N PRO A 203 -13.78 -3.11 2.53
CA PRO A 203 -13.82 -4.50 2.98
C PRO A 203 -12.42 -5.07 3.29
N MET A 204 -11.40 -4.70 2.49
CA MET A 204 -10.02 -5.13 2.73
C MET A 204 -9.46 -4.52 4.02
N LEU A 205 -9.70 -3.23 4.28
CA LEU A 205 -9.32 -2.56 5.52
C LEU A 205 -9.99 -3.20 6.74
N ASN A 206 -11.29 -3.49 6.64
CA ASN A 206 -12.04 -4.15 7.72
C ASN A 206 -11.49 -5.57 8.01
N ASN A 207 -11.14 -6.33 6.98
CA ASN A 207 -10.52 -7.65 7.17
C ASN A 207 -9.08 -7.55 7.68
N PHE A 208 -8.38 -6.49 7.38
CA PHE A 208 -7.06 -6.24 7.95
C PHE A 208 -7.11 -6.04 9.48
N ILE A 209 -8.14 -5.41 10.01
CA ILE A 209 -8.38 -5.32 11.46
C ILE A 209 -8.53 -6.73 12.06
N LYS A 210 -9.35 -7.60 11.44
CA LYS A 210 -9.51 -9.00 11.88
C LYS A 210 -8.19 -9.77 11.80
N PHE A 211 -7.41 -9.55 10.73
CA PHE A 211 -6.06 -10.13 10.61
C PHE A 211 -5.14 -9.67 11.73
N ASN A 212 -5.18 -8.40 12.12
CA ASN A 212 -4.41 -7.89 13.24
C ASN A 212 -4.76 -8.63 14.55
N HIS A 213 -6.04 -8.80 14.86
CA HIS A 213 -6.49 -9.56 16.04
C HIS A 213 -6.04 -11.03 15.97
N PHE A 214 -6.18 -11.67 14.82
CA PHE A 214 -5.68 -13.03 14.60
C PHE A 214 -4.17 -13.15 14.85
N GLN A 215 -3.36 -12.19 14.37
CA GLN A 215 -1.92 -12.20 14.62
C GLN A 215 -1.56 -11.94 16.09
N LEU A 216 -2.37 -11.18 16.81
CA LEU A 216 -2.18 -10.95 18.24
C LEU A 216 -2.45 -12.20 19.08
N SER A 217 -3.37 -13.09 18.67
CA SER A 217 -3.67 -14.34 19.36
C SER A 217 -2.48 -15.32 19.45
N PHE A 218 -1.45 -15.15 18.62
CA PHE A 218 -0.20 -15.92 18.70
C PHE A 218 0.83 -15.33 19.66
N ARG A 219 0.51 -14.25 20.39
CA ARG A 219 1.42 -13.59 21.34
C ARG A 219 1.12 -13.93 22.80
N GLY A 220 0.15 -14.82 23.04
CA GLY A 220 -0.17 -15.37 24.36
C GLY A 220 0.92 -16.24 24.93
#